data_6756e5a79e8420d4f983129d27a4d9e6
#
_entry.id   6756e5a79e8420d4f983129d27a4d9e6
#
_cell.length_a   1.000
_cell.length_b   1.000
_cell.length_c   1.000
_cell.angle_alpha   90.00
_cell.angle_beta   90.00
_cell.angle_gamma   90.00
#
_symmetry.space_group_name_H-M   'P 1'
#
loop_
_entity.id
_entity.type
_entity.pdbx_description
1 polymer ?
#
loop_
_entity_poly.entity_id
_entity_poly.type
_entity_poly.pdbx_seq_one_letter_code
_entity_poly.pdbx_strand_id
1 'polypeptide(L)'
;MSKASKSEREQTRERPTVANYGVSKVIELVGESESGWENALQLCVAEATETLRHVETVEVTDMTVSIKDNAIERYMVRCKVRFDIEPSTRHH
;
A
#
# COMPACT_ATOMS: atom_id res chain seq x y z
N MET A 1 3.49 -32.76 9.00
CA MET A 1 3.29 -32.11 9.44
C MET A 1 3.02 -31.61 9.50
N SER A 2 3.30 -31.85 9.11
CA SER A 2 3.15 -30.97 9.48
C SER A 2 2.98 -30.47 9.34
N LYS A 3 3.02 -30.33 8.90
CA LYS A 3 3.01 -29.45 9.05
C LYS A 3 2.74 -28.70 9.02
N ALA A 4 2.91 -28.85 8.41
CA ALA A 4 2.85 -27.83 8.64
C ALA A 4 2.70 -27.39 8.50
N SER A 5 2.89 -27.53 7.98
CA SER A 5 2.92 -26.69 8.22
C SER A 5 2.99 -26.34 8.11
N LYS A 6 3.18 -26.37 7.60
CA LYS A 6 3.48 -25.63 7.82
C LYS A 6 3.48 -25.02 7.90
N SER A 7 3.69 -25.43 7.22
CA SER A 7 3.90 -24.61 7.65
C SER A 7 4.15 -24.40 7.76
N GLU A 8 4.35 -24.49 7.41
CA GLU A 8 4.74 -24.02 7.90
C GLU A 8 5.08 -23.84 8.02
N ARG A 9 5.26 -24.15 7.45
CA ARG A 9 5.74 -23.70 7.79
C ARG A 9 6.21 -23.51 7.77
N GLU A 10 6.41 -23.78 7.37
CA GLU A 10 6.93 -23.34 7.66
C GLU A 10 7.35 -23.05 7.55
N GLN A 11 7.68 -23.17 6.99
CA GLN A 11 8.14 -22.62 7.11
C GLN A 11 8.78 -22.38 7.18
N THR A 12 9.22 -22.62 6.75
CA THR A 12 9.88 -22.21 6.92
C THR A 12 10.59 -22.12 7.01
N ARG A 13 11.29 -21.92 6.82
CA ARG A 13 11.95 -21.68 6.93
C ARG A 13 12.97 -21.61 6.78
N GLU A 14 13.55 -21.61 6.37
CA GLU A 14 14.35 -21.58 6.22
C GLU A 14 14.98 -20.97 5.75
N ARG A 15 15.28 -20.82 5.09
CA ARG A 15 15.58 -20.24 4.52
C ARG A 15 15.91 -19.68 3.78
N PRO A 16 16.06 -19.68 3.56
CA PRO A 16 16.46 -18.84 2.86
C PRO A 16 16.04 -18.43 1.96
N THR A 17 15.39 -18.94 1.82
CA THR A 17 15.36 -18.42 0.86
C THR A 17 14.60 -17.33 0.90
N VAL A 18 15.05 -16.36 0.89
CA VAL A 18 14.43 -15.14 0.84
C VAL A 18 13.89 -14.83 -0.47
N ALA A 19 13.93 -15.76 -1.35
CA ALA A 19 13.49 -15.48 -2.70
C ALA A 19 12.03 -15.11 -2.77
N ASN A 20 11.24 -15.61 -1.84
CA ASN A 20 9.81 -15.37 -1.89
C ASN A 20 9.39 -14.10 -1.23
N TYR A 21 10.28 -13.48 -0.54
CA TYR A 21 9.98 -12.24 0.14
C TYR A 21 11.09 -11.27 -0.19
N GLY A 22 10.83 -10.09 -0.07
CA GLY A 22 11.83 -9.10 -0.38
C GLY A 22 11.68 -7.92 0.53
N VAL A 23 12.13 -6.82 0.02
CA VAL A 23 12.06 -5.58 0.75
C VAL A 23 10.93 -4.77 0.17
N SER A 24 10.12 -4.20 1.02
CA SER A 24 9.06 -3.31 0.61
C SER A 24 9.44 -1.89 0.98
N LYS A 25 8.88 -0.95 0.25
CA LYS A 25 9.01 0.45 0.59
C LYS A 25 7.62 1.01 0.84
N VAL A 26 7.57 2.06 1.62
CA VAL A 26 6.32 2.75 1.92
C VAL A 26 6.50 4.22 1.57
N ILE A 27 5.55 4.75 0.81
CA ILE A 27 5.50 6.18 0.55
C ILE A 27 4.17 6.71 1.01
N GLU A 28 4.09 8.01 1.19
CA GLU A 28 2.85 8.65 1.58
C GLU A 28 2.30 9.48 0.43
N LEU A 29 1.00 9.40 0.27
CA LEU A 29 0.29 10.22 -0.72
C LEU A 29 -0.88 10.89 -0.04
N VAL A 30 -1.27 12.04 -0.57
CA VAL A 30 -2.48 12.71 -0.12
C VAL A 30 -3.36 12.90 -1.33
N GLY A 31 -4.57 12.35 -1.27
CA GLY A 31 -5.55 12.54 -2.32
C GLY A 31 -6.56 13.56 -1.89
N GLU A 32 -7.00 14.40 -2.83
CA GLU A 32 -7.99 15.41 -2.55
C GLU A 32 -9.10 15.31 -3.58
N SER A 33 -10.32 15.54 -3.14
CA SER A 33 -11.47 15.45 -4.02
C SER A 33 -12.58 16.33 -3.48
N GLU A 34 -13.32 16.93 -4.39
CA GLU A 34 -14.52 17.66 -4.02
C GLU A 34 -15.72 16.74 -3.90
N SER A 35 -15.58 15.49 -4.36
CA SER A 35 -16.70 14.56 -4.40
C SER A 35 -16.85 13.75 -3.12
N GLY A 36 -15.77 13.44 -2.46
CA GLY A 36 -15.86 12.65 -1.25
C GLY A 36 -14.57 11.93 -0.95
N TRP A 37 -14.54 11.26 0.20
CA TRP A 37 -13.33 10.54 0.61
C TRP A 37 -13.05 9.34 -0.28
N GLU A 38 -14.09 8.65 -0.71
CA GLU A 38 -13.88 7.49 -1.57
C GLU A 38 -13.20 7.89 -2.86
N ASN A 39 -13.64 9.00 -3.44
CA ASN A 39 -13.01 9.48 -4.66
C ASN A 39 -11.57 9.91 -4.40
N ALA A 40 -11.34 10.57 -3.25
CA ALA A 40 -9.99 10.96 -2.89
C ALA A 40 -9.08 9.74 -2.76
N LEU A 41 -9.59 8.68 -2.16
CA LEU A 41 -8.82 7.45 -2.03
C LEU A 41 -8.55 6.83 -3.39
N GLN A 42 -9.55 6.82 -4.27
CA GLN A 42 -9.36 6.26 -5.59
C GLN A 42 -8.30 7.00 -6.37
N LEU A 43 -8.22 8.33 -6.19
CA LEU A 43 -7.17 9.09 -6.84
C LEU A 43 -5.78 8.69 -6.33
N CYS A 44 -5.66 8.43 -5.03
CA CYS A 44 -4.40 7.94 -4.47
C CYS A 44 -4.04 6.59 -5.08
N VAL A 45 -5.01 5.68 -5.15
CA VAL A 45 -4.74 4.36 -5.68
C VAL A 45 -4.34 4.44 -7.14
N ALA A 46 -5.03 5.29 -7.91
CA ALA A 46 -4.71 5.44 -9.32
C ALA A 46 -3.29 5.96 -9.51
N GLU A 47 -2.92 6.96 -8.73
CA GLU A 47 -1.57 7.51 -8.84
C GLU A 47 -0.54 6.45 -8.47
N ALA A 48 -0.79 5.73 -7.38
CA ALA A 48 0.17 4.72 -6.94
C ALA A 48 0.34 3.62 -7.98
N THR A 49 -0.76 3.14 -8.54
CA THR A 49 -0.67 2.02 -9.47
C THR A 49 -0.15 2.45 -10.82
N GLU A 50 -0.22 3.74 -11.14
CA GLU A 50 0.37 4.23 -12.36
C GLU A 50 1.87 4.40 -12.28
N THR A 51 2.35 4.82 -11.11
CA THR A 51 3.75 5.22 -10.99
C THR A 51 4.61 4.19 -10.29
N LEU A 52 3.99 3.26 -9.58
CA LEU A 52 4.75 2.25 -8.83
C LEU A 52 4.42 0.88 -9.36
N ARG A 53 5.36 -0.04 -9.17
CA ARG A 53 5.14 -1.42 -9.54
C ARG A 53 4.95 -2.24 -8.29
N HIS A 54 4.15 -3.29 -8.40
CA HIS A 54 3.98 -4.24 -7.30
C HIS A 54 3.43 -3.58 -6.05
N VAL A 55 2.42 -2.73 -6.24
CA VAL A 55 1.73 -2.13 -5.11
C VAL A 55 1.00 -3.23 -4.37
N GLU A 56 1.21 -3.31 -3.06
CA GLU A 56 0.62 -4.35 -2.25
C GLU A 56 -0.56 -3.84 -1.44
N THR A 57 -0.38 -2.75 -0.75
CA THR A 57 -1.44 -2.24 0.11
C THR A 57 -1.45 -0.73 0.07
N VAL A 58 -2.63 -0.18 0.32
CA VAL A 58 -2.81 1.24 0.53
C VAL A 58 -3.56 1.37 1.85
N GLU A 59 -2.92 2.01 2.80
CA GLU A 59 -3.49 2.16 4.13
C GLU A 59 -3.88 3.61 4.34
N VAL A 60 -5.15 3.85 4.68
CA VAL A 60 -5.60 5.21 4.98
C VAL A 60 -5.21 5.53 6.40
N THR A 61 -4.45 6.60 6.58
CA THR A 61 -3.99 6.98 7.91
C THR A 61 -4.73 8.20 8.44
N ASP A 62 -5.28 9.04 7.58
CA ASP A 62 -6.01 10.23 8.00
C ASP A 62 -7.08 10.54 6.99
N MET A 63 -8.18 11.06 7.49
CA MET A 63 -9.26 11.57 6.65
C MET A 63 -9.62 12.94 7.22
N THR A 64 -9.50 13.96 6.38
CA THR A 64 -9.77 15.33 6.81
C THR A 64 -10.59 16.04 5.76
N VAL A 65 -11.18 17.15 6.14
CA VAL A 65 -11.84 18.00 5.17
C VAL A 65 -11.33 19.42 5.36
N SER A 66 -11.27 20.14 4.26
CA SER A 66 -11.02 21.56 4.36
C SER A 66 -12.35 22.29 4.33
N ILE A 67 -12.41 23.38 5.05
CA ILE A 67 -13.64 24.16 5.22
C ILE A 67 -13.41 25.52 4.61
N LYS A 68 -14.39 25.97 3.86
CA LYS A 68 -14.39 27.31 3.34
C LYS A 68 -15.81 27.84 3.40
N ASP A 69 -15.95 29.04 3.96
CA ASP A 69 -17.25 29.68 4.08
C ASP A 69 -18.25 28.77 4.82
N ASN A 70 -17.77 28.12 5.88
CA ASN A 70 -18.57 27.26 6.72
C ASN A 70 -19.12 26.02 6.03
N ALA A 71 -18.48 25.62 4.94
CA ALA A 71 -18.91 24.43 4.23
C ALA A 71 -17.69 23.60 3.87
N ILE A 72 -17.91 22.33 3.65
CA ILE A 72 -16.82 21.45 3.23
C ILE A 72 -16.39 21.86 1.83
N GLU A 73 -15.11 22.15 1.68
CA GLU A 73 -14.56 22.50 0.39
C GLU A 73 -13.99 21.30 -0.30
N ARG A 74 -13.20 20.51 0.41
CA ARG A 74 -12.56 19.34 -0.16
C ARG A 74 -12.41 18.27 0.88
N TYR A 75 -12.37 17.05 0.40
CA TYR A 75 -12.10 15.87 1.21
C TYR A 75 -10.67 15.45 0.95
N MET A 76 -9.92 15.15 1.98
CA MET A 76 -8.53 14.77 1.84
C MET A 76 -8.28 13.45 2.55
N VAL A 77 -7.52 12.58 1.90
CA VAL A 77 -7.18 11.27 2.43
C VAL A 77 -5.66 11.15 2.39
N ARG A 78 -5.08 10.86 3.55
CA ARG A 78 -3.65 10.57 3.61
C ARG A 78 -3.47 9.06 3.63
N CYS A 79 -2.61 8.56 2.76
CA CYS A 79 -2.42 7.12 2.63
C CYS A 79 -0.96 6.76 2.70
N LYS A 80 -0.69 5.57 3.20
CA LYS A 80 0.62 4.95 3.06
C LYS A 80 0.50 3.85 2.05
N VAL A 81 1.34 3.88 1.03
CA VAL A 81 1.35 2.91 -0.04
C VAL A 81 2.57 2.03 0.13
N ARG A 82 2.35 0.75 0.21
CA ARG A 82 3.42 -0.21 0.35
C ARG A 82 3.59 -0.95 -0.96
N PHE A 83 4.81 -1.02 -1.44
CA PHE A 83 5.08 -1.70 -2.69
C PHE A 83 6.41 -2.44 -2.60
N ASP A 84 6.51 -3.51 -3.35
CA ASP A 84 7.71 -4.34 -3.36
C ASP A 84 8.75 -3.77 -4.27
N ILE A 85 10.01 -4.00 -3.88
CA ILE A 85 11.13 -3.59 -4.70
C ILE A 85 11.59 -4.78 -5.49
N GLU A 86 10.76 -5.39 -6.19
CA GLU A 86 11.05 -6.48 -7.13
C GLU A 86 12.18 -7.39 -6.72
N PRO A 87 12.06 -8.02 -5.59
CA PRO A 87 13.16 -8.86 -5.14
C PRO A 87 13.37 -10.06 -6.04
N SER A 88 12.33 -10.57 -6.63
CA SER A 88 12.47 -11.80 -7.37
C SER A 88 13.28 -11.65 -8.63
N THR A 89 13.54 -10.44 -9.08
CA THR A 89 14.30 -10.27 -10.31
C THR A 89 15.76 -10.16 -10.05
N ARG A 90 16.16 -10.22 -8.84
CA ARG A 90 17.52 -9.95 -8.54
C ARG A 90 18.36 -11.16 -8.44
N HIS A 91 17.75 -12.27 -8.32
CA HIS A 91 18.54 -13.32 -8.16
C HIS A 91 18.38 -14.22 -9.25
N HIS A 92 18.77 -14.10 -10.07
CA HIS A 92 18.81 -15.01 -11.01
C HIS A 92 19.61 -14.66 -12.03
#